data_0591ca5ecc9ba25dfcd27db3f1fa5726
#
_entry.id   0591ca5ecc9ba25dfcd27db3f1fa5726
#
_cell.length_a   1.000
_cell.length_b   1.000
_cell.length_c   1.000
_cell.angle_alpha   90.00
_cell.angle_beta   90.00
_cell.angle_gamma   90.00
#
_symmetry.space_group_name_H-M   'P 1'
#
loop_
_entity.id
_entity.type
_entity.pdbx_description
1 polymer ?
#
loop_
_entity_poly.entity_id
_entity_poly.type
_entity_poly.pdbx_seq_one_letter_code
_entity_poly.pdbx_strand_id
1 'polypeptide(L)'
;MGNYAQIVTFYEFDQMRDGLGRIVCTSGGYDLLHPGHATCIIDSKVYGDTLVVVVNGDNFLRVKKGKPFMDLQTRCTLISCLRGVDYVIPFEIEGDQTVNVALRRIRPHVFTKGGDREDYTNIPEWAVCQELGIQ
;
A
#
# COMPACT_ATOMS: atom_id res chain seq x y z
N MET A 1 1.92 -20.64 12.91
CA MET A 1 0.91 -20.51 11.92
C MET A 1 0.25 -19.15 12.00
N GLY A 2 -0.10 -18.54 10.91
CA GLY A 2 -0.83 -17.29 10.92
C GLY A 2 -0.03 -16.04 11.18
N ASN A 3 1.27 -16.07 11.02
CA ASN A 3 2.10 -14.89 11.16
C ASN A 3 2.19 -14.08 9.86
N TYR A 4 1.53 -14.54 8.81
CA TYR A 4 1.49 -13.83 7.54
C TYR A 4 0.31 -12.88 7.52
N ALA A 5 0.49 -11.73 6.87
CA ALA A 5 -0.62 -10.86 6.56
C ALA A 5 -1.56 -11.56 5.58
N GLN A 6 -2.82 -11.16 5.58
CA GLN A 6 -3.78 -11.68 4.61
C GLN A 6 -3.72 -10.85 3.33
N ILE A 7 -3.67 -11.54 2.19
CA ILE A 7 -3.78 -10.91 0.88
C ILE A 7 -5.27 -10.88 0.54
N VAL A 8 -5.83 -9.68 0.41
CA VAL A 8 -7.28 -9.51 0.22
C VAL A 8 -7.57 -8.58 -0.95
N THR A 9 -8.76 -8.70 -1.50
CA THR A 9 -9.26 -7.77 -2.51
C THR A 9 -9.83 -6.52 -1.83
N PHE A 10 -10.07 -5.46 -2.62
CA PHE A 10 -10.76 -4.28 -2.10
C PHE A 10 -12.14 -4.65 -1.54
N TYR A 11 -12.85 -5.56 -2.23
CA TYR A 11 -14.17 -5.99 -1.76
C TYR A 11 -14.08 -6.66 -0.40
N GLU A 12 -13.15 -7.59 -0.23
CA GLU A 12 -12.96 -8.27 1.04
C GLU A 12 -12.58 -7.29 2.15
N PHE A 13 -11.71 -6.32 1.82
CA PHE A 13 -11.30 -5.30 2.78
C PHE A 13 -12.50 -4.45 3.22
N ASP A 14 -13.35 -4.05 2.27
CA ASP A 14 -14.55 -3.25 2.59
C ASP A 14 -15.43 -3.95 3.61
N GLN A 15 -15.53 -5.28 3.56
CA GLN A 15 -16.37 -6.06 4.46
C GLN A 15 -15.85 -6.05 5.90
N MET A 16 -14.56 -5.85 6.10
CA MET A 16 -13.96 -5.94 7.43
C MET A 16 -13.48 -4.59 7.98
N ARG A 17 -13.55 -3.53 7.18
CA ARG A 17 -12.93 -2.25 7.48
C ARG A 17 -13.34 -1.68 8.84
N ASP A 18 -14.63 -1.72 9.17
CA ASP A 18 -15.14 -1.05 10.36
C ASP A 18 -14.60 -1.63 11.67
N GLY A 19 -14.13 -2.88 11.62
CA GLY A 19 -13.58 -3.54 12.81
C GLY A 19 -12.08 -3.37 13.00
N LEU A 20 -11.41 -2.59 12.14
CA LEU A 20 -9.95 -2.55 12.10
C LEU A 20 -9.32 -1.40 12.88
N GLY A 21 -10.11 -0.52 13.47
CA GLY A 21 -9.58 0.61 14.22
C GLY A 21 -8.98 1.67 13.32
N ARG A 22 -7.86 2.25 13.75
CA ARG A 22 -7.16 3.27 12.97
C ARG A 22 -6.32 2.61 11.89
N ILE A 23 -6.61 2.91 10.66
CA ILE A 23 -6.01 2.27 9.50
C ILE A 23 -4.88 3.13 8.93
N VAL A 24 -3.70 2.53 8.80
CA VAL A 24 -2.55 3.13 8.12
C VAL A 24 -2.39 2.42 6.78
N CYS A 25 -2.21 3.17 5.71
CA CYS A 25 -1.97 2.63 4.39
C CYS A 25 -0.63 3.14 3.86
N THR A 26 0.10 2.25 3.23
CA THR A 26 1.26 2.63 2.43
C THR A 26 1.21 1.87 1.11
N SER A 27 1.97 2.30 0.12
CA SER A 27 1.90 1.71 -1.21
C SER A 27 3.24 1.73 -1.90
N GLY A 28 3.42 0.84 -2.85
CA GLY A 28 4.62 0.81 -3.68
C GLY A 28 4.62 -0.36 -4.64
N GLY A 29 5.63 -0.40 -5.49
CA GLY A 29 5.83 -1.51 -6.42
C GLY A 29 6.60 -2.66 -5.78
N TYR A 30 7.58 -2.35 -4.96
CA TYR A 30 8.40 -3.34 -4.23
C TYR A 30 9.06 -4.37 -5.16
N ASP A 31 9.63 -3.87 -6.25
CA ASP A 31 10.27 -4.69 -7.26
C ASP A 31 11.64 -4.09 -7.64
N LEU A 32 12.68 -4.46 -6.96
CA LEU A 32 12.81 -5.45 -5.90
C LEU A 32 12.48 -4.85 -4.51
N LEU A 33 12.08 -5.72 -3.59
CA LEU A 33 11.99 -5.33 -2.19
C LEU A 33 13.38 -5.27 -1.58
N HIS A 34 13.72 -4.17 -0.91
CA HIS A 34 15.01 -4.03 -0.25
C HIS A 34 14.83 -3.49 1.18
N PRO A 35 15.90 -3.46 2.00
CA PRO A 35 15.77 -3.05 3.40
C PRO A 35 15.12 -1.71 3.64
N GLY A 36 15.34 -0.73 2.75
CA GLY A 36 14.70 0.58 2.87
C GLY A 36 13.19 0.50 2.79
N HIS A 37 12.68 -0.32 1.85
CA HIS A 37 11.22 -0.55 1.74
C HIS A 37 10.69 -1.24 2.99
N ALA A 38 11.38 -2.29 3.45
CA ALA A 38 10.94 -3.05 4.60
C ALA A 38 10.88 -2.17 5.86
N THR A 39 11.90 -1.35 6.07
CA THR A 39 11.95 -0.45 7.23
C THR A 39 10.80 0.55 7.18
N CYS A 40 10.55 1.16 6.03
CA CYS A 40 9.46 2.11 5.87
C CYS A 40 8.11 1.47 6.18
N ILE A 41 7.88 0.26 5.66
CA ILE A 41 6.62 -0.46 5.89
C ILE A 41 6.47 -0.77 7.38
N ILE A 42 7.49 -1.34 8.00
CA ILE A 42 7.44 -1.72 9.41
C ILE A 42 7.21 -0.49 10.30
N ASP A 43 7.91 0.60 10.00
CA ASP A 43 7.77 1.83 10.78
C ASP A 43 6.38 2.45 10.64
N SER A 44 5.71 2.23 9.53
CA SER A 44 4.36 2.76 9.30
C SER A 44 3.35 2.24 10.31
N LYS A 45 3.56 1.05 10.85
CA LYS A 45 2.62 0.43 11.80
C LYS A 45 2.38 1.29 13.05
N VAL A 46 3.35 2.08 13.47
CA VAL A 46 3.21 2.89 14.70
C VAL A 46 2.11 3.95 14.59
N TYR A 47 1.66 4.27 13.39
CA TYR A 47 0.65 5.30 13.17
C TYR A 47 -0.79 4.82 13.28
N GLY A 48 -1.02 3.54 13.52
CA GLY A 48 -2.39 3.02 13.65
C GLY A 48 -2.46 1.60 14.18
N ASP A 49 -3.67 1.08 14.21
CA ASP A 49 -3.95 -0.26 14.72
C ASP A 49 -3.76 -1.32 13.65
N THR A 50 -4.05 -0.98 12.39
CA THR A 50 -4.02 -1.91 11.26
C THR A 50 -3.21 -1.29 10.14
N LEU A 51 -2.24 -2.04 9.63
CA LEU A 51 -1.39 -1.61 8.51
C LEU A 51 -1.80 -2.37 7.24
N VAL A 52 -2.16 -1.60 6.22
CA VAL A 52 -2.52 -2.10 4.90
C VAL A 52 -1.46 -1.67 3.90
N VAL A 53 -0.93 -2.60 3.13
CA VAL A 53 0.04 -2.30 2.08
C VAL A 53 -0.61 -2.56 0.72
N VAL A 54 -0.66 -1.53 -0.11
CA VAL A 54 -1.14 -1.64 -1.48
C VAL A 54 0.06 -1.88 -2.39
N VAL A 55 0.03 -2.96 -3.14
CA VAL A 55 1.13 -3.33 -4.03
C VAL A 55 0.71 -3.06 -5.47
N ASN A 56 1.44 -2.17 -6.14
CA ASN A 56 1.15 -1.78 -7.52
C ASN A 56 1.35 -2.94 -8.47
N GLY A 57 0.44 -3.06 -9.44
CA GLY A 57 0.42 -4.18 -10.35
C GLY A 57 1.51 -4.14 -11.41
N ASP A 58 1.55 -5.21 -12.20
CA ASP A 58 2.57 -5.38 -13.24
C ASP A 58 2.45 -4.31 -14.33
N ASN A 59 1.23 -3.89 -14.67
CA ASN A 59 1.04 -2.85 -15.68
C ASN A 59 1.63 -1.52 -15.25
N PHE A 60 1.49 -1.17 -13.97
CA PHE A 60 2.11 0.03 -13.43
C PHE A 60 3.63 -0.02 -13.59
N LEU A 61 4.24 -1.17 -13.28
CA LEU A 61 5.68 -1.33 -13.39
C LEU A 61 6.17 -1.34 -14.82
N ARG A 62 5.39 -1.87 -15.76
CA ARG A 62 5.73 -1.84 -17.18
C ARG A 62 5.81 -0.42 -17.71
N VAL A 63 4.91 0.45 -17.28
CA VAL A 63 4.94 1.86 -17.67
C VAL A 63 6.13 2.57 -17.05
N LYS A 64 6.45 2.27 -15.79
CA LYS A 64 7.49 2.96 -15.05
C LYS A 64 8.90 2.49 -15.39
N LYS A 65 9.11 1.20 -15.61
CA LYS A 65 10.46 0.62 -15.74
C LYS A 65 10.55 -0.49 -16.78
N GLY A 66 9.53 -0.69 -17.60
CA GLY A 66 9.51 -1.62 -18.72
C GLY A 66 9.04 -3.00 -18.37
N LYS A 67 9.74 -3.74 -17.52
CA LYS A 67 9.41 -5.11 -17.19
C LYS A 67 9.62 -5.36 -15.70
N PRO A 68 8.64 -5.93 -14.98
CA PRO A 68 8.85 -6.26 -13.58
C PRO A 68 9.80 -7.46 -13.44
N PHE A 69 10.62 -7.45 -12.39
CA PHE A 69 11.46 -8.59 -12.04
C PHE A 69 10.64 -9.70 -11.37
N MET A 70 9.66 -9.30 -10.56
CA MET A 70 8.77 -10.23 -9.87
C MET A 70 7.34 -9.87 -10.19
N ASP A 71 6.48 -10.88 -10.41
CA ASP A 71 5.08 -10.63 -10.67
C ASP A 71 4.36 -10.12 -9.42
N LEU A 72 3.14 -9.65 -9.62
CA LEU A 72 2.37 -9.04 -8.54
C LEU A 72 2.14 -10.02 -7.39
N GLN A 73 1.79 -11.26 -7.68
CA GLN A 73 1.52 -12.24 -6.64
C GLN A 73 2.76 -12.52 -5.80
N THR A 74 3.92 -12.66 -6.43
CA THR A 74 5.18 -12.87 -5.73
C THR A 74 5.49 -11.70 -4.81
N ARG A 75 5.32 -10.48 -5.30
CA ARG A 75 5.57 -9.28 -4.50
C ARG A 75 4.62 -9.18 -3.31
N CYS A 76 3.34 -9.49 -3.52
CA CYS A 76 2.37 -9.50 -2.42
C CYS A 76 2.74 -10.54 -1.35
N THR A 77 3.18 -11.71 -1.78
CA THR A 77 3.59 -12.76 -0.84
C THR A 77 4.77 -12.31 0.02
N LEU A 78 5.78 -11.69 -0.60
CA LEU A 78 6.94 -11.19 0.15
C LEU A 78 6.53 -10.10 1.17
N ILE A 79 5.68 -9.18 0.76
CA ILE A 79 5.20 -8.13 1.66
C ILE A 79 4.40 -8.73 2.82
N SER A 80 3.61 -9.77 2.56
CA SER A 80 2.81 -10.41 3.61
C SER A 80 3.65 -11.04 4.71
N CYS A 81 4.93 -11.28 4.45
CA CYS A 81 5.86 -11.85 5.44
C CYS A 81 6.48 -10.80 6.35
N LEU A 82 6.31 -9.52 6.08
CA LEU A 82 6.91 -8.46 6.88
C LEU A 82 6.17 -8.28 8.19
N ARG A 83 6.95 -8.08 9.25
CA ARG A 83 6.40 -7.87 10.58
C ARG A 83 5.53 -6.61 10.61
N GLY A 84 4.36 -6.71 11.22
CA GLY A 84 3.45 -5.59 11.40
C GLY A 84 2.47 -5.37 10.27
N VAL A 85 2.67 -5.98 9.12
CA VAL A 85 1.70 -5.90 8.02
C VAL A 85 0.49 -6.76 8.35
N ASP A 86 -0.70 -6.18 8.29
CA ASP A 86 -1.94 -6.90 8.58
C ASP A 86 -2.64 -7.35 7.31
N TYR A 87 -2.68 -6.50 6.30
CA TYR A 87 -3.35 -6.80 5.03
C TYR A 87 -2.53 -6.31 3.85
N VAL A 88 -2.57 -7.08 2.77
CA VAL A 88 -1.94 -6.73 1.49
C VAL A 88 -3.02 -6.70 0.43
N ILE A 89 -3.11 -5.62 -0.33
CA ILE A 89 -4.09 -5.50 -1.40
C ILE A 89 -3.35 -5.34 -2.73
N PRO A 90 -3.45 -6.32 -3.63
CA PRO A 90 -2.91 -6.15 -4.97
C PRO A 90 -3.74 -5.14 -5.75
N PHE A 91 -3.05 -4.21 -6.43
CA PHE A 91 -3.68 -3.10 -7.12
C PHE A 91 -3.30 -3.13 -8.59
N GLU A 92 -4.12 -3.80 -9.40
CA GLU A 92 -3.93 -3.92 -10.83
C GLU A 92 -5.19 -3.42 -11.52
N ILE A 93 -5.13 -2.20 -12.07
CA ILE A 93 -6.27 -1.62 -12.80
C ILE A 93 -5.78 -0.98 -14.08
N GLU A 94 -6.69 -0.77 -15.01
CA GLU A 94 -6.46 0.01 -16.21
C GLU A 94 -6.76 1.48 -15.91
N GLY A 95 -6.12 2.37 -16.66
CA GLY A 95 -6.36 3.80 -16.54
C GLY A 95 -5.48 4.45 -15.49
N ASP A 96 -6.08 5.08 -14.50
CA ASP A 96 -5.34 5.76 -13.45
C ASP A 96 -4.56 4.74 -12.62
N GLN A 97 -3.25 4.74 -12.78
CA GLN A 97 -2.37 3.80 -12.10
C GLN A 97 -1.73 4.39 -10.85
N THR A 98 -2.13 5.59 -10.45
CA THR A 98 -1.73 6.13 -9.15
C THR A 98 -2.54 5.44 -8.06
N VAL A 99 -2.05 5.51 -6.83
CA VAL A 99 -2.73 4.87 -5.72
C VAL A 99 -4.00 5.63 -5.29
N ASN A 100 -4.33 6.73 -5.98
CA ASN A 100 -5.51 7.53 -5.66
C ASN A 100 -6.80 6.71 -5.64
N VAL A 101 -6.96 5.81 -6.62
CA VAL A 101 -8.14 4.94 -6.69
C VAL A 101 -8.18 4.03 -5.45
N ALA A 102 -7.03 3.48 -5.07
CA ALA A 102 -6.95 2.62 -3.88
C ALA A 102 -7.29 3.41 -2.61
N LEU A 103 -6.79 4.62 -2.48
CA LEU A 103 -7.09 5.45 -1.31
C LEU A 103 -8.59 5.76 -1.19
N ARG A 104 -9.25 6.00 -2.31
CA ARG A 104 -10.71 6.22 -2.32
C ARG A 104 -11.48 4.99 -1.89
N ARG A 105 -10.97 3.79 -2.17
CA ARG A 105 -11.59 2.53 -1.78
C ARG A 105 -11.30 2.18 -0.31
N ILE A 106 -10.07 2.35 0.13
CA ILE A 106 -9.63 1.96 1.48
C ILE A 106 -10.06 3.00 2.51
N ARG A 107 -9.96 4.27 2.17
CA ARG A 107 -10.22 5.41 3.07
C ARG A 107 -9.47 5.24 4.39
N PRO A 108 -8.14 5.15 4.34
CA PRO A 108 -7.34 5.00 5.56
C PRO A 108 -7.37 6.30 6.37
N HIS A 109 -7.00 6.20 7.63
CA HIS A 109 -6.85 7.36 8.49
C HIS A 109 -5.50 8.04 8.26
N VAL A 110 -4.48 7.26 7.91
CA VAL A 110 -3.12 7.75 7.67
C VAL A 110 -2.60 7.10 6.39
N PHE A 111 -1.93 7.89 5.57
CA PHE A 111 -1.19 7.38 4.42
C PHE A 111 0.27 7.75 4.57
N THR A 112 1.16 6.77 4.48
CA THR A 112 2.59 7.00 4.57
C THR A 112 3.24 6.83 3.20
N LYS A 113 4.25 7.64 2.94
CA LYS A 113 5.01 7.60 1.70
C LYS A 113 6.49 7.55 2.05
N GLY A 114 7.19 6.58 1.51
CA GLY A 114 8.60 6.39 1.81
C GLY A 114 9.50 7.38 1.09
N GLY A 115 10.79 7.32 1.42
CA GLY A 115 11.82 8.12 0.81
C GLY A 115 12.13 9.40 1.56
N ASP A 116 13.05 10.20 1.00
CA ASP A 116 13.57 11.41 1.63
C ASP A 116 12.74 12.65 1.22
N ARG A 117 11.42 12.51 1.23
CA ARG A 117 10.55 13.63 0.83
C ARG A 117 10.37 14.58 2.00
N GLU A 118 10.71 15.84 1.79
CA GLU A 118 10.45 16.92 2.75
C GLU A 118 9.13 17.60 2.46
N ASP A 119 8.73 17.68 1.19
CA ASP A 119 7.49 18.31 0.75
C ASP A 119 6.59 17.25 0.11
N TYR A 120 5.51 16.91 0.79
CA TYR A 120 4.53 15.92 0.31
C TYR A 120 3.44 16.53 -0.55
N THR A 121 3.39 17.87 -0.68
CA THR A 121 2.33 18.52 -1.44
C THR A 121 2.43 18.26 -2.94
N ASN A 122 3.60 17.83 -3.42
CA ASN A 122 3.81 17.56 -4.83
C ASN A 122 3.71 16.09 -5.22
N ILE A 123 3.27 15.21 -4.31
CA ILE A 123 3.00 13.82 -4.67
C ILE A 123 1.57 13.73 -5.24
N PRO A 124 1.33 12.76 -6.16
CA PRO A 124 0.00 12.64 -6.78
C PRO A 124 -1.13 12.42 -5.78
N GLU A 125 -0.84 11.77 -4.66
CA GLU A 125 -1.83 11.39 -3.66
C GLU A 125 -2.25 12.54 -2.74
N TRP A 126 -1.53 13.66 -2.76
CA TRP A 126 -1.76 14.76 -1.82
C TRP A 126 -3.20 15.29 -1.89
N ALA A 127 -3.68 15.55 -3.11
CA ALA A 127 -5.01 16.12 -3.31
C ALA A 127 -6.10 15.18 -2.79
N VAL A 128 -5.96 13.87 -3.05
CA VAL A 128 -6.93 12.88 -2.59
C VAL A 128 -6.91 12.79 -1.06
N CYS A 129 -5.74 12.82 -0.46
CA CYS A 129 -5.63 12.79 0.99
C CYS A 129 -6.29 14.02 1.63
N GLN A 130 -6.11 15.20 1.04
CA GLN A 130 -6.76 16.41 1.53
C GLN A 130 -8.28 16.31 1.41
N GLU A 131 -8.77 15.83 0.28
CA GLU A 131 -10.21 15.65 0.03
C GLU A 131 -10.85 14.70 1.03
N LEU A 132 -10.18 13.60 1.35
CA LEU A 132 -10.73 12.56 2.22
C LEU A 132 -10.37 12.74 3.70
N GLY A 133 -9.61 13.75 4.06
CA GLY A 133 -9.19 13.96 5.43
C GLY A 133 -8.16 12.96 5.93
N ILE A 134 -7.33 12.42 5.05
CA ILE A 134 -6.29 11.46 5.38
C ILE A 134 -5.02 12.21 5.79
N GLN A 135 -4.42 11.77 6.89
CA GLN A 135 -3.14 12.32 7.36
C GLN A 135 -1.96 11.82 6.55
#